data_c83bd981119fa9f138192140484eff03
#
_entry.id   c83bd981119fa9f138192140484eff03
#
_cell.length_a   1.000
_cell.length_b   1.000
_cell.length_c   1.000
_cell.angle_alpha   90.00
_cell.angle_beta   90.00
_cell.angle_gamma   90.00
#
_symmetry.space_group_name_H-M   'P 1'
#
loop_
_entity.id
_entity.type
_entity.pdbx_description
1 polymer ?
#
loop_
_entity_poly.entity_id
_entity_poly.type
_entity_poly.pdbx_seq_one_letter_code
_entity_poly.pdbx_strand_id
1 'polypeptide(L)'
;MRFNEAWLREWVNPAIDTDTLVKQLTMAGLEVDAVEPAAPVFTGVVVGQVESCEQHPDADKLSVCQVTNGTDTVQVVCGAPNVRTGLTNPFAQEGAV
;
A
#
# COMPACT_ATOMS: atom_id res chain seq x y z
N MET A 1 16.27 8.20 19.12
CA MET A 1 16.61 7.33 17.98
C MET A 1 15.33 6.67 17.47
N ARG A 2 15.16 6.62 16.17
CA ARG A 2 14.05 5.90 15.52
C ARG A 2 14.60 4.79 14.65
N PHE A 3 13.93 3.65 14.62
CA PHE A 3 14.28 2.56 13.72
C PHE A 3 13.03 1.77 13.32
N ASN A 4 13.15 1.06 12.21
CA ASN A 4 12.10 0.21 11.66
C ASN A 4 12.22 -1.19 12.25
N GLU A 5 11.12 -1.73 12.83
CA GLU A 5 11.11 -3.07 13.43
C GLU A 5 11.39 -4.16 12.40
N ALA A 6 10.82 -4.06 11.20
CA ALA A 6 11.05 -5.06 10.15
C ALA A 6 12.54 -5.12 9.75
N TRP A 7 13.21 -3.97 9.70
CA TRP A 7 14.64 -3.91 9.43
C TRP A 7 15.47 -4.52 10.57
N LEU A 8 15.10 -4.24 11.83
CA LEU A 8 15.75 -4.85 12.98
C LEU A 8 15.64 -6.38 12.92
N ARG A 9 14.47 -6.89 12.52
CA ARG A 9 14.22 -8.33 12.43
C ARG A 9 14.97 -9.03 11.29
N GLU A 10 15.51 -8.30 10.34
CA GLU A 10 16.45 -8.85 9.36
C GLU A 10 17.79 -9.26 10.00
N TRP A 11 18.16 -8.59 11.07
CA TRP A 11 19.39 -8.86 11.83
C TRP A 11 19.17 -9.84 12.97
N VAL A 12 18.13 -9.64 13.73
CA VAL A 12 17.76 -10.48 14.88
C VAL A 12 16.24 -10.63 14.87
N ASN A 13 15.77 -11.85 14.67
CA ASN A 13 14.34 -12.13 14.58
C ASN A 13 13.88 -13.11 15.67
N PRO A 14 13.69 -12.65 16.92
CA PRO A 14 13.13 -13.49 17.97
C PRO A 14 11.66 -13.81 17.70
N ALA A 15 11.21 -14.99 18.12
CA ALA A 15 9.82 -15.44 17.94
C ALA A 15 8.89 -14.80 18.99
N ILE A 16 8.83 -13.49 19.01
CA ILE A 16 8.00 -12.69 19.93
C ILE A 16 7.27 -11.59 19.13
N ASP A 17 6.14 -11.15 19.65
CA ASP A 17 5.39 -10.05 19.05
C ASP A 17 6.03 -8.67 19.35
N THR A 18 5.50 -7.64 18.74
CA THR A 18 5.98 -6.26 18.90
C THR A 18 5.87 -5.80 20.35
N ASP A 19 4.77 -6.09 21.04
CA ASP A 19 4.57 -5.66 22.43
C ASP A 19 5.58 -6.31 23.37
N THR A 20 5.86 -7.59 23.20
CA THR A 20 6.87 -8.31 23.97
C THR A 20 8.27 -7.78 23.68
N LEU A 21 8.58 -7.50 22.43
CA LEU A 21 9.86 -6.91 22.02
C LEU A 21 10.08 -5.55 22.69
N VAL A 22 9.07 -4.69 22.68
CA VAL A 22 9.11 -3.36 23.33
C VAL A 22 9.39 -3.50 24.82
N LYS A 23 8.72 -4.43 25.50
CA LYS A 23 8.94 -4.68 26.95
C LYS A 23 10.35 -5.16 27.22
N GLN A 24 10.87 -6.10 26.44
CA GLN A 24 12.21 -6.63 26.62
C GLN A 24 13.28 -5.57 26.39
N LEU A 25 13.15 -4.75 25.35
CA LEU A 25 14.08 -3.66 25.09
C LEU A 25 14.09 -2.64 26.24
N THR A 26 12.92 -2.25 26.69
CA THR A 26 12.77 -1.29 27.80
C THR A 26 13.39 -1.84 29.10
N MET A 27 13.10 -3.08 29.43
CA MET A 27 13.64 -3.71 30.64
C MET A 27 15.16 -3.95 30.57
N ALA A 28 15.70 -4.04 29.36
CA ALA A 28 17.15 -4.17 29.15
C ALA A 28 17.89 -2.83 29.19
N GLY A 29 17.20 -1.72 29.41
CA GLY A 29 17.79 -0.39 29.51
C GLY A 29 17.63 0.49 28.27
N LEU A 30 16.97 -0.01 27.21
CA LEU A 30 16.70 0.75 25.99
C LEU A 30 15.22 1.13 25.97
N GLU A 31 14.89 2.20 26.67
CA GLU A 31 13.50 2.65 26.80
C GLU A 31 12.85 2.95 25.45
N VAL A 32 11.70 2.33 25.20
CA VAL A 32 10.88 2.59 24.01
C VAL A 32 9.78 3.58 24.39
N ASP A 33 9.84 4.77 23.81
CA ASP A 33 8.91 5.87 24.10
C ASP A 33 7.60 5.73 23.33
N ALA A 34 7.67 5.26 22.08
CA ALA A 34 6.51 5.15 21.20
C ALA A 34 6.70 4.06 20.15
N VAL A 35 5.59 3.48 19.74
CA VAL A 35 5.50 2.57 18.59
C VAL A 35 4.43 3.13 17.65
N GLU A 36 4.82 3.43 16.44
CA GLU A 36 3.95 4.06 15.44
C GLU A 36 3.93 3.22 14.16
N PRO A 37 2.79 3.07 13.50
CA PRO A 37 2.76 2.44 12.17
C PRO A 37 3.55 3.27 11.17
N ALA A 38 4.27 2.59 10.27
CA ALA A 38 5.08 3.27 9.26
C ALA A 38 4.24 4.02 8.22
N ALA A 39 3.01 3.58 8.02
CA ALA A 39 2.04 4.21 7.13
C ALA A 39 0.69 4.36 7.83
N PRO A 40 -0.09 5.38 7.47
CA PRO A 40 -1.44 5.50 8.00
C PRO A 40 -2.30 4.31 7.60
N VAL A 41 -3.26 3.96 8.44
CA VAL A 41 -4.26 2.95 8.11
C VAL A 41 -5.20 3.52 7.04
N PHE A 42 -5.45 2.74 6.01
CA PHE A 42 -6.39 3.12 4.95
C PHE A 42 -7.38 1.98 4.68
N THR A 43 -8.53 2.33 4.10
CA THR A 43 -9.59 1.38 3.74
C THR A 43 -10.05 1.62 2.31
N GLY A 44 -10.64 0.62 1.69
CA GLY A 44 -11.20 0.74 0.34
C GLY A 44 -10.18 0.70 -0.78
N VAL A 45 -8.93 0.35 -0.48
CA VAL A 45 -7.89 0.15 -1.49
C VAL A 45 -7.70 -1.36 -1.69
N VAL A 46 -7.84 -1.80 -2.91
CA VAL A 46 -7.72 -3.22 -3.30
C VAL A 46 -6.73 -3.36 -4.44
N VAL A 47 -6.39 -4.59 -4.77
CA VAL A 47 -5.61 -4.87 -5.98
C VAL A 47 -6.55 -4.80 -7.17
N GLY A 48 -6.25 -3.90 -8.10
CA GLY A 48 -6.98 -3.76 -9.36
C GLY A 48 -6.13 -4.19 -10.53
N GLN A 49 -6.77 -4.72 -11.56
CA GLN A 49 -6.13 -5.07 -12.83
C GLN A 49 -6.76 -4.28 -13.96
N VAL A 50 -5.94 -3.69 -14.81
CA VAL A 50 -6.38 -2.98 -15.99
C VAL A 50 -6.75 -4.01 -17.07
N GLU A 51 -8.03 -4.10 -17.40
CA GLU A 51 -8.54 -5.00 -18.43
C GLU A 51 -8.36 -4.43 -19.85
N SER A 52 -8.57 -3.12 -19.99
CA SER A 52 -8.35 -2.40 -21.25
C SER A 52 -7.91 -0.98 -20.99
N CYS A 53 -7.20 -0.40 -21.93
CA CYS A 53 -6.66 0.93 -21.83
C CYS A 53 -6.69 1.60 -23.21
N GLU A 54 -7.39 2.74 -23.29
CA GLU A 54 -7.51 3.53 -24.52
C GLU A 54 -7.16 4.98 -24.25
N GLN A 55 -6.68 5.68 -25.26
CA GLN A 55 -6.41 7.11 -25.15
C GLN A 55 -7.71 7.88 -24.93
N HIS A 56 -7.70 8.85 -24.01
CA HIS A 56 -8.84 9.71 -23.79
C HIS A 56 -9.10 10.55 -25.04
N PRO A 57 -10.36 10.63 -25.51
CA PRO A 57 -10.68 11.34 -26.76
C PRO A 57 -10.43 12.84 -26.72
N ASP A 58 -10.51 13.47 -25.53
CA ASP A 58 -10.41 14.91 -25.36
C ASP A 58 -9.14 15.35 -24.61
N ALA A 59 -8.26 14.42 -24.22
CA ALA A 59 -7.05 14.74 -23.45
C ALA A 59 -5.89 13.84 -23.85
N ASP A 60 -4.84 14.43 -24.42
CA ASP A 60 -3.70 13.69 -24.97
C ASP A 60 -2.87 12.94 -23.93
N LYS A 61 -2.88 13.41 -22.69
CA LYS A 61 -2.07 12.84 -21.60
C LYS A 61 -2.85 11.88 -20.68
N LEU A 62 -4.12 11.66 -20.98
CA LEU A 62 -4.98 10.80 -20.19
C LEU A 62 -5.38 9.54 -20.95
N SER A 63 -5.59 8.46 -20.23
CA SER A 63 -6.11 7.21 -20.76
C SER A 63 -7.39 6.84 -20.05
N VAL A 64 -8.34 6.26 -20.78
CA VAL A 64 -9.57 5.69 -20.23
C VAL A 64 -9.35 4.20 -20.07
N CYS A 65 -9.43 3.71 -18.85
CA CYS A 65 -9.14 2.33 -18.51
C CYS A 65 -10.38 1.65 -17.91
N GLN A 66 -10.51 0.36 -18.19
CA GLN A 66 -11.45 -0.51 -17.48
C GLN A 66 -10.63 -1.28 -16.45
N VAL A 67 -10.92 -1.08 -15.17
CA VAL A 67 -10.20 -1.69 -14.06
C VAL A 67 -11.12 -2.62 -13.29
N THR A 68 -10.69 -3.85 -13.10
CA THR A 68 -11.42 -4.84 -12.31
C THR A 68 -10.80 -5.02 -10.94
N ASN A 69 -11.63 -5.19 -9.91
CA ASN A 69 -11.21 -5.60 -8.57
C ASN A 69 -11.36 -7.12 -8.35
N GLY A 70 -11.65 -7.86 -9.41
CA GLY A 70 -11.95 -9.30 -9.36
C GLY A 70 -13.45 -9.63 -9.34
N THR A 71 -14.29 -8.67 -9.00
CA THR A 71 -15.77 -8.83 -8.93
C THR A 71 -16.46 -7.86 -9.88
N ASP A 72 -16.07 -6.60 -9.83
CA ASP A 72 -16.65 -5.52 -10.63
C ASP A 72 -15.60 -4.88 -11.54
N THR A 73 -16.05 -4.32 -12.64
CA THR A 73 -15.23 -3.54 -13.56
C THR A 73 -15.73 -2.10 -13.57
N VAL A 74 -14.81 -1.15 -13.40
CA VAL A 74 -15.10 0.27 -13.32
C VAL A 74 -14.27 1.03 -14.35
N GLN A 75 -14.86 2.04 -14.97
CA GLN A 75 -14.15 2.93 -15.86
C GLN A 75 -13.36 3.97 -15.05
N VAL A 76 -12.08 4.09 -15.32
CA VAL A 76 -11.15 5.00 -14.63
C VAL A 76 -10.35 5.79 -15.64
N VAL A 77 -10.24 7.09 -15.41
CA VAL A 77 -9.36 7.96 -16.18
C VAL A 77 -8.01 8.04 -15.46
N CYS A 78 -6.95 7.68 -16.16
CA CYS A 78 -5.62 7.56 -15.59
C CYS A 78 -4.61 8.43 -16.36
N GLY A 79 -3.81 9.19 -15.63
CA GLY A 79 -2.73 10.01 -16.18
C GLY A 79 -1.34 9.40 -16.08
N ALA A 80 -1.23 8.19 -15.58
CA ALA A 80 0.08 7.52 -15.43
C ALA A 80 0.65 7.12 -16.79
N PRO A 81 1.92 7.43 -17.08
CA PRO A 81 2.54 7.09 -18.37
C PRO A 81 2.76 5.60 -18.58
N ASN A 82 2.78 4.82 -17.50
CA ASN A 82 3.02 3.39 -17.54
C ASN A 82 1.73 2.55 -17.53
N VAL A 83 0.57 3.16 -17.60
CA VAL A 83 -0.69 2.42 -17.62
C VAL A 83 -0.82 1.60 -18.91
N ARG A 84 -1.18 0.33 -18.75
CA ARG A 84 -1.34 -0.61 -19.87
C ARG A 84 -2.29 -1.73 -19.50
N THR A 85 -2.83 -2.39 -20.50
CA THR A 85 -3.65 -3.59 -20.31
C THR A 85 -2.85 -4.67 -19.57
N GLY A 86 -3.45 -5.28 -18.58
CA GLY A 86 -2.85 -6.31 -17.75
C GLY A 86 -2.06 -5.80 -16.55
N LEU A 87 -1.87 -4.49 -16.41
CA LEU A 87 -1.20 -3.90 -15.24
C LEU A 87 -2.02 -4.15 -13.98
N THR A 88 -1.34 -4.65 -12.94
CA THR A 88 -1.91 -4.82 -11.61
C THR A 88 -1.36 -3.71 -10.70
N ASN A 89 -2.23 -3.05 -9.99
CA ASN A 89 -1.85 -1.91 -9.14
C ASN A 89 -2.80 -1.75 -7.95
N PRO A 90 -2.41 -0.95 -6.94
CA PRO A 90 -3.34 -0.51 -5.92
C PRO A 90 -4.47 0.32 -6.55
N PHE A 91 -5.69 -0.04 -6.24
CA PHE A 91 -6.89 0.61 -6.75
C PHE A 91 -7.75 1.14 -5.60
N ALA A 92 -7.82 2.47 -5.49
CA ALA A 92 -8.69 3.12 -4.51
C ALA A 92 -10.11 3.16 -5.06
N GLN A 93 -11.01 2.43 -4.43
CA GLN A 93 -12.41 2.41 -4.79
C GLN A 93 -13.12 3.67 -4.28
N GLU A 94 -14.30 3.95 -4.81
CA GLU A 94 -15.12 5.04 -4.32
C GLU A 94 -15.40 4.88 -2.83
N GLY A 95 -15.19 5.94 -2.06
CA GLY A 95 -15.30 5.92 -0.61
C GLY A 95 -14.04 5.46 0.13
N ALA A 96 -12.92 5.21 -0.57
CA ALA A 96 -11.65 4.87 0.08
C ALA A 96 -11.12 6.03 0.93
N VAL A 97 -10.55 5.69 2.06
CA VAL A 97 -10.00 6.67 3.02
C VAL A 97 -8.55 6.34 3.34
#